data_4b6d5f75b9c1df2adb88f00cbfb46f4c
#
_entry.id   4b6d5f75b9c1df2adb88f00cbfb46f4c
#
_cell.length_a   1.000
_cell.length_b   1.000
_cell.length_c   1.000
_cell.angle_alpha   90.00
_cell.angle_beta   90.00
_cell.angle_gamma   90.00
#
_symmetry.space_group_name_H-M   'P 1'
#
loop_
_entity.id
_entity.type
_entity.pdbx_description
1 polymer ?
#
loop_
_entity_poly.entity_id
_entity_poly.type
_entity_poly.pdbx_seq_one_letter_code
_entity_poly.pdbx_strand_id
1 'polypeptide(L)'
;MPATIPKRVADVIIGRKLAALRTACGMSQAEAGKILDCTQNKIGNIERGDSGITLPDLRALFEGYGSDEPTRERLLVLAQGREKRASRTALRASFQGTMREVVDLETSAHYLWQHNSMTIPGLLQTEAYMRSLFRAARPSMSLDDVESATALRLRRQAILDNTGQRFWFVIDQAALERMANMDGSWTIQREQKQAIAEAIDRPNVEVQVVPWHVGYYFGQAFTYTIFGYESDPPVQLVHAEGLKDGHVTSNQEEVNDYLTVWDHQRAAALGPEQSRAFLLTS
;
A
#
# COMPACT_ATOMS: atom_id res chain seq x y z
N MET A 1 18.66 1.62 9.24
CA MET A 1 18.73 0.26 8.67
C MET A 1 17.73 0.20 7.55
N PRO A 2 18.06 -0.31 6.35
CA PRO A 2 17.07 -0.42 5.28
C PRO A 2 15.90 -1.26 5.79
N ALA A 3 14.68 -0.76 5.55
CA ALA A 3 13.46 -1.46 5.90
C ALA A 3 13.46 -2.86 5.26
N THR A 4 13.00 -3.84 6.02
CA THR A 4 12.94 -5.23 5.54
C THR A 4 11.87 -5.32 4.47
N ILE A 5 12.25 -5.71 3.26
CA ILE A 5 11.32 -5.90 2.15
C ILE A 5 10.43 -7.13 2.45
N PRO A 6 9.09 -7.01 2.40
CA PRO A 6 8.17 -8.12 2.59
C PRO A 6 8.41 -9.23 1.55
N LYS A 7 8.10 -10.47 1.94
CA LYS A 7 8.27 -11.63 1.05
C LYS A 7 7.61 -11.41 -0.32
N ARG A 8 6.36 -10.94 -0.34
CA ARG A 8 5.63 -10.70 -1.60
C ARG A 8 6.32 -9.67 -2.48
N VAL A 9 6.80 -8.57 -1.91
CA VAL A 9 7.53 -7.53 -2.66
C VAL A 9 8.83 -8.10 -3.23
N ALA A 10 9.58 -8.88 -2.43
CA ALA A 10 10.78 -9.55 -2.89
C ALA A 10 10.49 -10.51 -4.05
N ASP A 11 9.41 -11.30 -3.95
CA ASP A 11 8.98 -12.21 -5.02
C ASP A 11 8.65 -11.45 -6.32
N VAL A 12 7.96 -10.31 -6.22
CA VAL A 12 7.64 -9.46 -7.39
C VAL A 12 8.90 -8.84 -8.00
N ILE A 13 9.83 -8.31 -7.19
CA ILE A 13 11.09 -7.73 -7.69
C ILE A 13 11.91 -8.80 -8.41
N ILE A 14 12.08 -9.96 -7.80
CA ILE A 14 12.82 -11.09 -8.38
C ILE A 14 12.14 -11.52 -9.68
N GLY A 15 10.83 -11.72 -9.67
CA GLY A 15 10.07 -12.18 -10.82
C GLY A 15 10.17 -11.24 -12.01
N ARG A 16 9.97 -9.94 -11.80
CA ARG A 16 10.11 -8.92 -12.85
C ARG A 16 11.53 -8.86 -13.44
N LYS A 17 12.56 -8.98 -12.59
CA LYS A 17 13.94 -8.99 -13.08
C LYS A 17 14.25 -10.26 -13.88
N LEU A 18 13.74 -11.43 -13.45
CA LEU A 18 13.84 -12.67 -14.20
C LEU A 18 13.15 -12.58 -15.57
N ALA A 19 11.95 -12.01 -15.63
CA ALA A 19 11.23 -11.78 -16.89
C ALA A 19 12.02 -10.88 -17.84
N ALA A 20 12.63 -9.80 -17.33
CA ALA A 20 13.47 -8.91 -18.11
C ALA A 20 14.72 -9.62 -18.65
N LEU A 21 15.41 -10.41 -17.81
CA LEU A 21 16.59 -11.20 -18.22
C LEU A 21 16.23 -12.24 -19.28
N ARG A 22 15.14 -13.01 -19.08
CA ARG A 22 14.64 -13.97 -20.04
C ARG A 22 14.33 -13.34 -21.41
N THR A 23 13.63 -12.21 -21.38
CA THR A 23 13.27 -11.49 -22.61
C THR A 23 14.52 -10.94 -23.32
N ALA A 24 15.50 -10.45 -22.57
CA ALA A 24 16.74 -9.91 -23.13
C ALA A 24 17.59 -10.99 -23.84
N CYS A 25 17.55 -12.24 -23.37
CA CYS A 25 18.22 -13.37 -24.07
C CYS A 25 17.32 -14.04 -25.13
N GLY A 26 16.12 -13.49 -25.43
CA GLY A 26 15.22 -13.99 -26.47
C GLY A 26 14.49 -15.28 -26.13
N MET A 27 14.50 -15.70 -24.87
CA MET A 27 13.93 -16.99 -24.42
C MET A 27 12.45 -16.86 -24.13
N SER A 28 11.64 -17.84 -24.54
CA SER A 28 10.23 -17.98 -24.15
C SER A 28 10.10 -18.54 -22.73
N GLN A 29 8.92 -18.33 -22.10
CA GLN A 29 8.63 -18.94 -20.79
C GLN A 29 8.65 -20.48 -20.85
N ALA A 30 8.29 -21.07 -21.99
CA ALA A 30 8.33 -22.53 -22.18
C ALA A 30 9.77 -23.05 -22.20
N GLU A 31 10.70 -22.34 -22.82
CA GLU A 31 12.12 -22.68 -22.81
C GLU A 31 12.74 -22.51 -21.42
N ALA A 32 12.40 -21.43 -20.71
CA ALA A 32 12.78 -21.25 -19.31
C ALA A 32 12.26 -22.37 -18.41
N GLY A 33 11.06 -22.86 -18.68
CA GLY A 33 10.47 -24.00 -17.99
C GLY A 33 11.30 -25.28 -18.12
N LYS A 34 11.95 -25.51 -19.26
CA LYS A 34 12.85 -26.65 -19.46
C LYS A 34 14.10 -26.60 -18.58
N ILE A 35 14.60 -25.39 -18.25
CA ILE A 35 15.76 -25.24 -17.35
C ILE A 35 15.42 -25.75 -15.94
N LEU A 36 14.19 -25.55 -15.49
CA LEU A 36 13.72 -25.92 -14.15
C LEU A 36 12.92 -27.24 -14.12
N ASP A 37 12.84 -27.93 -15.25
CA ASP A 37 11.94 -29.09 -15.41
C ASP A 37 10.51 -28.80 -14.92
N CYS A 38 9.95 -27.68 -15.39
CA CYS A 38 8.63 -27.21 -14.98
C CYS A 38 7.80 -26.63 -16.13
N THR A 39 6.52 -26.39 -15.86
CA THR A 39 5.60 -25.85 -16.88
C THR A 39 5.82 -24.36 -17.12
N GLN A 40 5.46 -23.88 -18.34
CA GLN A 40 5.40 -22.46 -18.67
C GLN A 40 4.59 -21.64 -17.63
N ASN A 41 3.46 -22.18 -17.16
CA ASN A 41 2.62 -21.52 -16.16
C ASN A 41 3.38 -21.27 -14.84
N LYS A 42 4.24 -22.21 -14.40
CA LYS A 42 5.05 -22.01 -13.19
C LYS A 42 6.04 -20.85 -13.40
N ILE A 43 6.69 -20.75 -14.56
CA ILE A 43 7.57 -19.62 -14.89
C ILE A 43 6.77 -18.32 -14.88
N GLY A 44 5.59 -18.28 -15.53
CA GLY A 44 4.73 -17.11 -15.54
C GLY A 44 4.32 -16.65 -14.14
N ASN A 45 3.99 -17.58 -13.23
CA ASN A 45 3.67 -17.27 -11.83
C ASN A 45 4.88 -16.71 -11.07
N ILE A 46 6.09 -17.26 -11.30
CA ILE A 46 7.32 -16.73 -10.71
C ILE A 46 7.59 -15.31 -11.23
N GLU A 47 7.47 -15.08 -12.53
CA GLU A 47 7.74 -13.77 -13.15
C GLU A 47 6.75 -12.68 -12.71
N ARG A 48 5.50 -13.04 -12.40
CA ARG A 48 4.51 -12.12 -11.82
C ARG A 48 4.68 -11.92 -10.30
N GLY A 49 5.49 -12.76 -9.63
CA GLY A 49 5.62 -12.76 -8.18
C GLY A 49 4.45 -13.44 -7.45
N ASP A 50 3.60 -14.17 -8.16
CA ASP A 50 2.48 -14.95 -7.58
C ASP A 50 2.98 -16.21 -6.86
N SER A 51 4.17 -16.69 -7.21
CA SER A 51 4.88 -17.75 -6.52
C SER A 51 6.35 -17.37 -6.30
N GLY A 52 6.88 -17.77 -5.15
CA GLY A 52 8.31 -17.61 -4.87
C GLY A 52 9.16 -18.63 -5.66
N ILE A 53 10.43 -18.32 -5.84
CA ILE A 53 11.43 -19.20 -6.45
C ILE A 53 12.40 -19.69 -5.37
N THR A 54 12.86 -20.94 -5.48
CA THR A 54 13.90 -21.49 -4.58
C THR A 54 15.29 -20.96 -4.97
N LEU A 55 16.25 -20.95 -4.04
CA LEU A 55 17.62 -20.53 -4.36
C LEU A 55 18.29 -21.38 -5.44
N PRO A 56 18.15 -22.74 -5.45
CA PRO A 56 18.67 -23.55 -6.55
C PRO A 56 18.05 -23.20 -7.90
N ASP A 57 16.71 -23.05 -7.98
CA ASP A 57 16.02 -22.70 -9.22
C ASP A 57 16.45 -21.30 -9.71
N LEU A 58 16.60 -20.34 -8.80
CA LEU A 58 17.06 -18.99 -9.12
C LEU A 58 18.46 -19.00 -9.74
N ARG A 59 19.38 -19.81 -9.19
CA ARG A 59 20.73 -19.97 -9.75
C ARG A 59 20.70 -20.60 -11.14
N ALA A 60 19.88 -21.65 -11.33
CA ALA A 60 19.74 -22.31 -12.63
C ALA A 60 19.23 -21.34 -13.71
N LEU A 61 18.25 -20.47 -13.37
CA LEU A 61 17.78 -19.44 -14.30
C LEU A 61 18.84 -18.37 -14.60
N PHE A 62 19.68 -17.99 -13.63
CA PHE A 62 20.77 -17.05 -13.87
C PHE A 62 21.79 -17.58 -14.87
N GLU A 63 22.13 -18.87 -14.76
CA GLU A 63 23.00 -19.53 -15.72
C GLU A 63 22.37 -19.60 -17.11
N GLY A 64 21.09 -20.01 -17.18
CA GLY A 64 20.36 -20.12 -18.45
C GLY A 64 20.13 -18.77 -19.13
N TYR A 65 19.98 -17.67 -18.39
CA TYR A 65 19.78 -16.33 -18.93
C TYR A 65 21.08 -15.54 -19.15
N GLY A 66 22.23 -16.06 -18.72
CA GLY A 66 23.53 -15.38 -18.86
C GLY A 66 23.60 -14.08 -18.05
N SER A 67 22.97 -14.03 -16.88
CA SER A 67 22.93 -12.81 -16.06
C SER A 67 24.31 -12.44 -15.51
N ASP A 68 24.59 -11.14 -15.34
CA ASP A 68 25.82 -10.63 -14.74
C ASP A 68 25.88 -10.90 -13.23
N GLU A 69 27.12 -10.93 -12.68
CA GLU A 69 27.36 -11.23 -11.28
C GLU A 69 26.73 -10.20 -10.31
N PRO A 70 26.77 -8.87 -10.56
CA PRO A 70 26.12 -7.91 -9.68
C PRO A 70 24.59 -8.10 -9.59
N THR A 71 23.94 -8.50 -10.68
CA THR A 71 22.52 -8.81 -10.69
C THR A 71 22.23 -10.09 -9.91
N ARG A 72 23.04 -11.14 -10.09
CA ARG A 72 22.93 -12.40 -9.34
C ARG A 72 23.02 -12.17 -7.84
N GLU A 73 24.07 -11.47 -7.38
CA GLU A 73 24.29 -11.18 -5.96
C GLU A 73 23.10 -10.43 -5.35
N ARG A 74 22.62 -9.37 -5.99
CA ARG A 74 21.47 -8.58 -5.50
C ARG A 74 20.22 -9.43 -5.33
N LEU A 75 19.87 -10.24 -6.32
CA LEU A 75 18.67 -11.08 -6.27
C LEU A 75 18.82 -12.25 -5.27
N LEU A 76 20.02 -12.81 -5.12
CA LEU A 76 20.28 -13.83 -4.11
C LEU A 76 20.16 -13.27 -2.68
N VAL A 77 20.69 -12.08 -2.42
CA VAL A 77 20.53 -11.39 -1.13
C VAL A 77 19.05 -11.14 -0.83
N LEU A 78 18.30 -10.68 -1.83
CA LEU A 78 16.87 -10.43 -1.71
C LEU A 78 16.11 -11.74 -1.41
N ALA A 79 16.40 -12.82 -2.11
CA ALA A 79 15.79 -14.12 -1.90
C ALA A 79 16.12 -14.73 -0.53
N GLN A 80 17.35 -14.58 -0.04
CA GLN A 80 17.79 -15.04 1.29
C GLN A 80 17.16 -14.21 2.42
N GLY A 81 17.04 -12.88 2.21
CA GLY A 81 16.38 -11.99 3.16
C GLY A 81 14.91 -12.37 3.40
N ARG A 82 14.24 -12.87 2.39
CA ARG A 82 12.89 -13.41 2.41
C ARG A 82 12.72 -14.58 3.39
N GLU A 83 13.68 -15.51 3.42
CA GLU A 83 13.64 -16.72 4.26
C GLU A 83 13.92 -16.42 5.74
N LYS A 84 14.80 -15.48 6.02
CA LYS A 84 15.24 -15.16 7.39
C LYS A 84 14.24 -14.33 8.20
N ARG A 85 13.18 -13.80 7.57
CA ARG A 85 12.34 -12.77 8.18
C ARG A 85 10.84 -13.04 8.17
N ALA A 86 10.45 -14.07 8.85
CA ALA A 86 9.22 -14.02 9.62
C ALA A 86 9.46 -13.26 10.95
N SER A 87 10.20 -12.14 10.95
CA SER A 87 10.33 -11.28 12.12
C SER A 87 8.98 -10.62 12.38
N ARG A 88 8.21 -11.27 13.23
CA ARG A 88 6.93 -10.82 13.74
C ARG A 88 7.17 -9.62 14.63
N THR A 89 7.06 -8.41 14.11
CA THR A 89 6.86 -7.28 15.01
C THR A 89 5.59 -7.54 15.81
N ALA A 90 5.56 -7.17 17.10
CA ALA A 90 4.37 -7.32 17.93
C ALA A 90 3.12 -6.65 17.29
N LEU A 91 3.33 -5.55 16.54
CA LEU A 91 2.30 -4.86 15.79
C LEU A 91 1.71 -5.77 14.69
N ARG A 92 2.55 -6.40 13.84
CA ARG A 92 2.12 -7.31 12.78
C ARG A 92 1.31 -8.50 13.32
N ALA A 93 1.74 -9.06 14.44
CA ALA A 93 1.07 -10.21 15.06
C ALA A 93 -0.36 -9.89 15.52
N SER A 94 -0.67 -8.61 15.77
CA SER A 94 -1.99 -8.15 16.20
C SER A 94 -3.02 -8.02 15.06
N PHE A 95 -2.58 -8.13 13.79
CA PHE A 95 -3.47 -8.09 12.62
C PHE A 95 -3.72 -9.48 12.06
N GLN A 96 -4.85 -9.66 11.37
CA GLN A 96 -5.25 -10.91 10.71
C GLN A 96 -5.57 -10.65 9.23
N GLY A 97 -5.63 -11.72 8.44
CA GLY A 97 -6.02 -11.66 7.03
C GLY A 97 -5.16 -10.71 6.20
N THR A 98 -5.79 -10.06 5.23
CA THR A 98 -5.18 -9.09 4.32
C THR A 98 -4.57 -7.89 5.06
N MET A 99 -5.15 -7.49 6.21
CA MET A 99 -4.63 -6.35 6.98
C MET A 99 -3.20 -6.58 7.50
N ARG A 100 -2.82 -7.83 7.77
CA ARG A 100 -1.43 -8.16 8.13
C ARG A 100 -0.47 -7.87 6.98
N GLU A 101 -0.87 -8.20 5.76
CA GLU A 101 -0.10 -7.91 4.55
C GLU A 101 0.00 -6.39 4.31
N VAL A 102 -1.11 -5.67 4.45
CA VAL A 102 -1.14 -4.21 4.34
C VAL A 102 -0.15 -3.55 5.31
N VAL A 103 -0.11 -3.97 6.57
CA VAL A 103 0.85 -3.44 7.56
C VAL A 103 2.30 -3.75 7.19
N ASP A 104 2.57 -4.94 6.63
CA ASP A 104 3.91 -5.29 6.15
C ASP A 104 4.32 -4.37 4.97
N LEU A 105 3.39 -4.10 4.03
CA LEU A 105 3.61 -3.20 2.90
C LEU A 105 3.81 -1.76 3.36
N GLU A 106 2.95 -1.24 4.24
CA GLU A 106 3.04 0.11 4.80
C GLU A 106 4.40 0.37 5.46
N THR A 107 4.86 -0.57 6.30
CA THR A 107 6.10 -0.37 7.08
C THR A 107 7.37 -0.41 6.23
N SER A 108 7.30 -0.90 5.01
CA SER A 108 8.46 -1.15 4.15
C SER A 108 8.46 -0.34 2.85
N ALA A 109 7.33 0.21 2.44
CA ALA A 109 7.23 1.01 1.21
C ALA A 109 8.07 2.30 1.31
N HIS A 110 8.61 2.77 0.17
CA HIS A 110 9.28 4.07 0.08
C HIS A 110 8.26 5.20 -0.04
N TYR A 111 7.12 4.93 -0.65
CA TYR A 111 5.99 5.84 -0.68
C TYR A 111 4.66 5.10 -0.61
N LEU A 112 3.66 5.79 -0.08
CA LEU A 112 2.29 5.36 0.06
C LEU A 112 1.37 6.44 -0.50
N TRP A 113 0.54 6.09 -1.48
CA TRP A 113 -0.50 6.94 -2.04
C TRP A 113 -1.86 6.32 -1.76
N GLN A 114 -2.77 7.09 -1.18
CA GLN A 114 -4.06 6.56 -0.77
C GLN A 114 -5.20 7.51 -1.14
N HIS A 115 -6.24 6.96 -1.77
CA HIS A 115 -7.49 7.66 -2.02
C HIS A 115 -8.59 7.12 -1.12
N ASN A 116 -9.35 8.04 -0.53
CA ASN A 116 -10.52 7.73 0.29
C ASN A 116 -11.69 8.64 -0.07
N SER A 117 -12.82 8.03 -0.44
CA SER A 117 -14.04 8.77 -0.83
C SER A 117 -15.05 8.96 0.31
N MET A 118 -15.14 8.03 1.26
CA MET A 118 -16.22 8.00 2.24
C MET A 118 -15.75 8.02 3.69
N THR A 119 -14.48 7.74 3.95
CA THR A 119 -13.87 7.69 5.27
C THR A 119 -12.53 8.39 5.27
N ILE A 120 -12.07 8.85 6.42
CA ILE A 120 -10.72 9.38 6.57
C ILE A 120 -9.70 8.23 6.47
N PRO A 121 -8.57 8.40 5.77
CA PRO A 121 -7.47 7.43 5.78
C PRO A 121 -7.08 7.01 7.19
N GLY A 122 -6.91 5.71 7.42
CA GLY A 122 -6.66 5.18 8.76
C GLY A 122 -5.43 5.77 9.46
N LEU A 123 -4.43 6.19 8.70
CA LEU A 123 -3.22 6.84 9.22
C LEU A 123 -3.44 8.28 9.70
N LEU A 124 -4.53 8.92 9.28
CA LEU A 124 -4.87 10.31 9.62
C LEU A 124 -6.03 10.44 10.63
N GLN A 125 -6.62 9.31 11.07
CA GLN A 125 -7.80 9.34 11.96
C GLN A 125 -7.42 9.73 13.39
N THR A 126 -8.25 10.58 14.01
CA THR A 126 -8.16 10.83 15.45
C THR A 126 -8.78 9.68 16.25
N GLU A 127 -8.43 9.57 17.52
CA GLU A 127 -8.96 8.56 18.42
C GLU A 127 -10.50 8.62 18.55
N ALA A 128 -11.05 9.83 18.68
CA ALA A 128 -12.49 10.06 18.76
C ALA A 128 -13.22 9.61 17.49
N TYR A 129 -12.64 9.94 16.31
CA TYR A 129 -13.18 9.48 15.02
C TYR A 129 -13.13 7.94 14.90
N MET A 130 -12.02 7.30 15.27
CA MET A 130 -11.87 5.83 15.21
C MET A 130 -12.95 5.13 16.05
N ARG A 131 -13.15 5.56 17.31
CA ARG A 131 -14.16 4.98 18.19
C ARG A 131 -15.56 5.10 17.59
N SER A 132 -15.92 6.27 17.09
CA SER A 132 -17.21 6.50 16.44
C SER A 132 -17.39 5.68 15.18
N LEU A 133 -16.35 5.61 14.34
CA LEU A 133 -16.35 4.81 13.12
C LEU A 133 -16.53 3.32 13.42
N PHE A 134 -15.78 2.75 14.37
CA PHE A 134 -15.88 1.33 14.72
C PHE A 134 -17.29 0.99 15.25
N ARG A 135 -17.86 1.82 16.11
CA ARG A 135 -19.24 1.63 16.61
C ARG A 135 -20.27 1.67 15.49
N ALA A 136 -20.14 2.61 14.54
CA ALA A 136 -21.07 2.76 13.43
C ALA A 136 -20.90 1.62 12.39
N ALA A 137 -19.66 1.27 12.03
CA ALA A 137 -19.39 0.30 11.00
C ALA A 137 -19.53 -1.17 11.47
N ARG A 138 -19.36 -1.41 12.77
CA ARG A 138 -19.40 -2.74 13.38
C ARG A 138 -20.21 -2.73 14.68
N PRO A 139 -21.54 -2.61 14.62
CA PRO A 139 -22.39 -2.48 15.81
C PRO A 139 -22.31 -3.65 16.82
N SER A 140 -21.83 -4.81 16.38
CA SER A 140 -21.63 -6.01 17.19
C SER A 140 -20.28 -6.06 17.93
N MET A 141 -19.37 -5.10 17.72
CA MET A 141 -18.11 -5.04 18.48
C MET A 141 -18.38 -4.69 19.93
N SER A 142 -17.70 -5.40 20.87
CA SER A 142 -17.69 -5.01 22.26
C SER A 142 -16.92 -3.69 22.47
N LEU A 143 -17.14 -3.02 23.59
CA LEU A 143 -16.38 -1.80 23.93
C LEU A 143 -14.89 -2.09 24.03
N ASP A 144 -14.50 -3.23 24.61
CA ASP A 144 -13.10 -3.65 24.75
C ASP A 144 -12.44 -3.90 23.38
N ASP A 145 -13.20 -4.46 22.43
CA ASP A 145 -12.71 -4.65 21.05
C ASP A 145 -12.52 -3.31 20.33
N VAL A 146 -13.42 -2.34 20.54
CA VAL A 146 -13.29 -0.98 20.00
C VAL A 146 -12.03 -0.30 20.54
N GLU A 147 -11.80 -0.37 21.86
CA GLU A 147 -10.61 0.22 22.49
C GLU A 147 -9.32 -0.47 21.98
N SER A 148 -9.33 -1.79 21.89
CA SER A 148 -8.19 -2.57 21.38
C SER A 148 -7.89 -2.22 19.91
N ALA A 149 -8.91 -2.13 19.06
CA ALA A 149 -8.75 -1.76 17.65
C ALA A 149 -8.26 -0.31 17.49
N THR A 150 -8.76 0.61 18.34
CA THR A 150 -8.32 2.01 18.36
C THR A 150 -6.86 2.12 18.77
N ALA A 151 -6.46 1.49 19.87
CA ALA A 151 -5.06 1.48 20.33
C ALA A 151 -4.11 0.90 19.26
N LEU A 152 -4.53 -0.17 18.59
CA LEU A 152 -3.74 -0.79 17.52
C LEU A 152 -3.56 0.15 16.32
N ARG A 153 -4.62 0.89 15.93
CA ARG A 153 -4.56 1.86 14.82
C ARG A 153 -3.69 3.07 15.17
N LEU A 154 -3.78 3.58 16.40
CA LEU A 154 -2.89 4.65 16.89
C LEU A 154 -1.41 4.23 16.83
N ARG A 155 -1.09 3.02 17.27
CA ARG A 155 0.30 2.49 17.16
C ARG A 155 0.78 2.40 15.72
N ARG A 156 -0.11 2.10 14.76
CA ARG A 156 0.21 2.04 13.33
C ARG A 156 0.54 3.43 12.78
N GLN A 157 -0.10 4.49 13.27
CA GLN A 157 0.10 5.87 12.81
C GLN A 157 1.52 6.40 13.07
N ALA A 158 2.27 5.82 14.00
CA ALA A 158 3.68 6.18 14.24
C ALA A 158 4.57 6.03 12.99
N ILE A 159 4.10 5.34 11.94
CA ILE A 159 4.81 5.27 10.66
C ILE A 159 4.95 6.64 9.99
N LEU A 160 4.04 7.57 10.22
CA LEU A 160 4.10 8.93 9.67
C LEU A 160 5.31 9.74 10.19
N ASP A 161 5.93 9.31 11.30
CA ASP A 161 7.15 9.92 11.84
C ASP A 161 8.41 9.47 11.09
N ASN A 162 8.31 8.45 10.22
CA ASN A 162 9.41 7.97 9.41
C ASN A 162 9.63 8.88 8.18
N THR A 163 10.50 9.86 8.30
CA THR A 163 10.83 10.80 7.21
C THR A 163 11.51 10.17 6.00
N GLY A 164 11.92 8.91 6.08
CA GLY A 164 12.42 8.12 4.94
C GLY A 164 11.30 7.58 4.05
N GLN A 165 10.04 7.75 4.43
CA GLN A 165 8.87 7.36 3.65
C GLN A 165 8.06 8.61 3.26
N ARG A 166 7.40 8.56 2.11
CA ARG A 166 6.52 9.63 1.62
C ARG A 166 5.08 9.16 1.61
N PHE A 167 4.18 10.00 2.11
CA PHE A 167 2.75 9.72 2.20
C PHE A 167 1.98 10.77 1.42
N TRP A 168 1.06 10.33 0.57
CA TRP A 168 0.18 11.21 -0.18
C TRP A 168 -1.26 10.72 -0.10
N PHE A 169 -2.12 11.55 0.44
CA PHE A 169 -3.52 11.24 0.63
C PHE A 169 -4.39 12.15 -0.24
N VAL A 170 -5.32 11.56 -0.97
CA VAL A 170 -6.41 12.28 -1.65
C VAL A 170 -7.71 11.90 -0.97
N ILE A 171 -8.38 12.88 -0.40
CA ILE A 171 -9.60 12.71 0.42
C ILE A 171 -10.75 13.44 -0.25
N ASP A 172 -11.85 12.75 -0.55
CA ASP A 172 -13.08 13.39 -1.02
C ASP A 172 -13.71 14.22 0.11
N GLN A 173 -14.25 15.39 -0.22
CA GLN A 173 -14.98 16.24 0.75
C GLN A 173 -16.11 15.46 1.44
N ALA A 174 -16.74 14.49 0.79
CA ALA A 174 -17.77 13.65 1.39
C ALA A 174 -17.27 12.90 2.64
N ALA A 175 -16.00 12.47 2.67
CA ALA A 175 -15.41 11.83 3.85
C ALA A 175 -15.30 12.80 5.03
N LEU A 176 -15.02 14.09 4.76
CA LEU A 176 -14.91 15.14 5.76
C LEU A 176 -16.29 15.56 6.31
N GLU A 177 -17.28 15.70 5.42
CA GLU A 177 -18.61 16.16 5.80
C GLU A 177 -19.47 15.07 6.48
N ARG A 178 -19.26 13.81 6.13
CA ARG A 178 -19.99 12.68 6.75
C ARG A 178 -19.71 12.53 8.24
N MET A 179 -18.63 13.12 8.73
CA MET A 179 -18.29 13.13 10.17
C MET A 179 -19.20 14.03 11.02
N ALA A 180 -19.85 14.99 10.41
CA ALA A 180 -20.57 16.08 11.09
C ALA A 180 -21.57 15.62 12.16
N ASN A 181 -22.15 14.43 12.01
CA ASN A 181 -23.19 13.92 12.90
C ASN A 181 -22.80 12.62 13.61
N MET A 182 -21.52 12.27 13.69
CA MET A 182 -21.10 10.99 14.29
C MET A 182 -21.39 10.93 15.80
N ASP A 183 -21.39 12.06 16.48
CA ASP A 183 -21.62 12.18 17.93
C ASP A 183 -22.75 13.18 18.28
N GLY A 184 -23.52 13.64 17.29
CA GLY A 184 -24.52 14.68 17.46
C GLY A 184 -23.94 16.08 17.71
N SER A 185 -22.59 16.22 17.64
CA SER A 185 -21.87 17.49 17.75
C SER A 185 -20.85 17.60 16.60
N TRP A 186 -20.42 18.83 16.33
CA TRP A 186 -19.39 19.08 15.31
C TRP A 186 -17.95 18.89 15.85
N THR A 187 -17.82 18.37 17.07
CA THR A 187 -16.53 18.28 17.75
C THR A 187 -15.58 17.31 17.08
N ILE A 188 -16.05 16.07 16.80
CA ILE A 188 -15.22 15.05 16.14
C ILE A 188 -14.76 15.53 14.75
N GLN A 189 -15.65 16.17 13.99
CA GLN A 189 -15.30 16.70 12.67
C GLN A 189 -14.21 17.76 12.76
N ARG A 190 -14.37 18.73 13.64
CA ARG A 190 -13.41 19.83 13.82
C ARG A 190 -12.05 19.32 14.28
N GLU A 191 -12.01 18.44 15.27
CA GLU A 191 -10.79 17.82 15.76
C GLU A 191 -10.10 17.01 14.66
N GLN A 192 -10.87 16.29 13.85
CA GLN A 192 -10.32 15.49 12.76
C GLN A 192 -9.76 16.36 11.62
N LYS A 193 -10.48 17.44 11.22
CA LYS A 193 -9.97 18.38 10.22
C LYS A 193 -8.68 19.06 10.71
N GLN A 194 -8.64 19.47 11.97
CA GLN A 194 -7.45 20.05 12.59
C GLN A 194 -6.28 19.06 12.58
N ALA A 195 -6.49 17.81 12.95
CA ALA A 195 -5.46 16.78 12.96
C ALA A 195 -4.91 16.49 11.55
N ILE A 196 -5.76 16.53 10.51
CA ILE A 196 -5.31 16.39 9.12
C ILE A 196 -4.45 17.61 8.72
N ALA A 197 -4.88 18.83 9.09
CA ALA A 197 -4.11 20.05 8.81
C ALA A 197 -2.72 20.02 9.48
N GLU A 198 -2.63 19.52 10.72
CA GLU A 198 -1.37 19.31 11.42
C GLU A 198 -0.50 18.21 10.79
N ALA A 199 -1.11 17.17 10.21
CA ALA A 199 -0.38 16.13 9.50
C ALA A 199 0.31 16.68 8.24
N ILE A 200 -0.28 17.66 7.55
CA ILE A 200 0.31 18.34 6.38
C ILE A 200 1.59 19.12 6.75
N ASP A 201 1.75 19.55 8.00
CA ASP A 201 2.96 20.26 8.45
C ASP A 201 4.20 19.34 8.52
N ARG A 202 4.03 18.01 8.37
CA ARG A 202 5.13 17.04 8.27
C ARG A 202 5.78 17.09 6.90
N PRO A 203 7.11 17.06 6.77
CA PRO A 203 7.80 17.21 5.49
C PRO A 203 7.58 16.04 4.50
N ASN A 204 7.07 14.93 5.00
CA ASN A 204 6.86 13.69 4.24
C ASN A 204 5.37 13.33 4.03
N VAL A 205 4.45 14.23 4.39
CA VAL A 205 3.00 14.01 4.28
C VAL A 205 2.38 15.07 3.40
N GLU A 206 1.70 14.65 2.35
CA GLU A 206 0.86 15.48 1.50
C GLU A 206 -0.59 15.06 1.61
N VAL A 207 -1.50 16.03 1.71
CA VAL A 207 -2.95 15.78 1.70
C VAL A 207 -3.60 16.74 0.73
N GLN A 208 -4.44 16.20 -0.15
CA GLN A 208 -5.28 16.95 -1.07
C GLN A 208 -6.74 16.60 -0.85
N VAL A 209 -7.61 17.59 -0.95
CA VAL A 209 -9.07 17.42 -0.82
C VAL A 209 -9.72 17.59 -2.19
N VAL A 210 -10.58 16.65 -2.59
CA VAL A 210 -11.43 16.81 -3.78
C VAL A 210 -12.73 17.47 -3.34
N PRO A 211 -12.98 18.74 -3.71
CA PRO A 211 -14.16 19.46 -3.26
C PRO A 211 -15.40 19.12 -4.11
N TRP A 212 -16.59 19.27 -3.55
CA TRP A 212 -17.85 18.93 -4.23
C TRP A 212 -18.11 19.68 -5.53
N HIS A 213 -17.56 20.89 -5.69
CA HIS A 213 -17.76 21.67 -6.93
C HIS A 213 -17.12 21.05 -8.17
N VAL A 214 -16.18 20.10 -8.00
CA VAL A 214 -15.61 19.30 -9.09
C VAL A 214 -16.65 18.37 -9.73
N GLY A 215 -17.70 18.01 -8.99
CA GLY A 215 -18.68 17.03 -9.42
C GLY A 215 -18.14 15.61 -9.39
N TYR A 216 -18.63 14.76 -10.30
CA TYR A 216 -18.14 13.39 -10.42
C TYR A 216 -16.77 13.35 -11.10
N TYR A 217 -15.81 12.66 -10.51
CA TYR A 217 -14.47 12.49 -11.06
C TYR A 217 -14.11 11.01 -11.20
N PHE A 218 -13.15 10.71 -12.06
CA PHE A 218 -12.77 9.33 -12.37
C PHE A 218 -12.23 8.62 -11.13
N GLY A 219 -12.79 7.45 -10.85
CA GLY A 219 -12.38 6.63 -9.71
C GLY A 219 -12.93 7.07 -8.35
N GLN A 220 -13.89 8.02 -8.28
CA GLN A 220 -14.48 8.51 -7.02
C GLN A 220 -14.98 7.38 -6.10
N ALA A 221 -15.55 6.32 -6.66
CA ALA A 221 -16.15 5.23 -5.89
C ALA A 221 -15.14 4.29 -5.21
N PHE A 222 -13.84 4.40 -5.56
CA PHE A 222 -12.84 3.42 -5.12
C PHE A 222 -11.99 3.95 -3.98
N THR A 223 -11.84 3.14 -2.93
CA THR A 223 -10.87 3.34 -1.86
C THR A 223 -9.73 2.33 -2.03
N TYR A 224 -8.52 2.83 -2.15
CA TYR A 224 -7.33 2.00 -2.37
C TYR A 224 -6.06 2.67 -1.86
N THR A 225 -5.01 1.85 -1.73
CA THR A 225 -3.66 2.30 -1.36
C THR A 225 -2.64 1.72 -2.33
N ILE A 226 -1.77 2.57 -2.89
CA ILE A 226 -0.62 2.19 -3.70
C ILE A 226 0.62 2.22 -2.82
N PHE A 227 1.33 1.11 -2.74
CA PHE A 227 2.62 0.98 -2.07
C PHE A 227 3.73 0.94 -3.10
N GLY A 228 4.65 1.89 -3.04
CA GLY A 228 5.74 1.98 -4.00
C GLY A 228 7.11 1.65 -3.41
N TYR A 229 7.89 0.91 -4.18
CA TYR A 229 9.23 0.46 -3.84
C TYR A 229 10.22 0.95 -4.91
N GLU A 230 11.21 1.72 -4.50
CA GLU A 230 12.29 2.23 -5.35
C GLU A 230 13.34 1.11 -5.55
N SER A 231 12.96 0.08 -6.29
CA SER A 231 13.79 -1.05 -6.69
C SER A 231 14.15 -0.94 -8.18
N ASP A 232 15.00 -1.83 -8.66
CA ASP A 232 15.33 -1.96 -10.09
C ASP A 232 14.88 -3.35 -10.60
N PRO A 233 13.78 -3.41 -11.37
CA PRO A 233 12.83 -2.34 -11.73
C PRO A 233 11.98 -1.85 -10.56
N PRO A 234 11.41 -0.62 -10.63
CA PRO A 234 10.47 -0.13 -9.63
C PRO A 234 9.25 -1.04 -9.51
N VAL A 235 8.75 -1.21 -8.29
CA VAL A 235 7.60 -2.09 -8.01
C VAL A 235 6.53 -1.32 -7.26
N GLN A 236 5.29 -1.44 -7.72
CA GLN A 236 4.11 -1.01 -7.00
C GLN A 236 3.20 -2.20 -6.73
N LEU A 237 2.55 -2.17 -5.58
CA LEU A 237 1.43 -3.04 -5.22
C LEU A 237 0.24 -2.17 -4.85
N VAL A 238 -0.96 -2.66 -5.10
CA VAL A 238 -2.20 -1.95 -4.76
C VAL A 238 -3.00 -2.81 -3.79
N HIS A 239 -3.45 -2.19 -2.70
CA HIS A 239 -4.49 -2.74 -1.86
C HIS A 239 -5.80 -2.03 -2.18
N ALA A 240 -6.77 -2.76 -2.71
CA ALA A 240 -8.14 -2.29 -2.90
C ALA A 240 -9.00 -2.75 -1.73
N GLU A 241 -9.72 -1.81 -1.10
CA GLU A 241 -10.60 -2.15 0.03
C GLU A 241 -11.85 -2.89 -0.45
N GLY A 242 -12.31 -3.85 0.35
CA GLY A 242 -13.52 -4.61 0.12
C GLY A 242 -14.40 -4.66 1.36
N LEU A 243 -15.62 -5.17 1.23
CA LEU A 243 -16.59 -5.24 2.33
C LEU A 243 -16.09 -6.05 3.54
N LYS A 244 -15.44 -7.18 3.29
CA LYS A 244 -14.90 -8.06 4.35
C LYS A 244 -13.40 -7.93 4.45
N ASP A 245 -12.74 -8.29 3.36
CA ASP A 245 -11.29 -8.24 3.19
C ASP A 245 -11.01 -7.57 1.85
N GLY A 246 -10.09 -6.64 1.84
CA GLY A 246 -9.55 -6.12 0.59
C GLY A 246 -8.64 -7.17 -0.08
N HIS A 247 -8.16 -6.87 -1.27
CA HIS A 247 -7.14 -7.69 -1.92
C HIS A 247 -5.92 -6.86 -2.26
N VAL A 248 -4.76 -7.52 -2.26
CA VAL A 248 -3.50 -6.91 -2.70
C VAL A 248 -3.14 -7.49 -4.06
N THR A 249 -2.94 -6.61 -5.04
CA THR A 249 -2.48 -6.99 -6.37
C THR A 249 -1.09 -6.46 -6.67
N SER A 250 -0.33 -7.21 -7.46
CA SER A 250 0.92 -6.83 -8.10
C SER A 250 0.87 -7.01 -9.62
N ASN A 251 -0.32 -7.36 -10.14
CA ASN A 251 -0.54 -7.45 -11.59
C ASN A 251 -0.29 -6.08 -12.22
N GLN A 252 0.61 -6.02 -13.22
CA GLN A 252 1.07 -4.74 -13.79
C GLN A 252 -0.03 -3.99 -14.51
N GLU A 253 -0.92 -4.68 -15.20
CA GLU A 253 -2.06 -4.07 -15.92
C GLU A 253 -3.02 -3.43 -14.91
N GLU A 254 -3.42 -4.18 -13.88
CA GLU A 254 -4.29 -3.67 -12.82
C GLU A 254 -3.64 -2.52 -12.03
N VAL A 255 -2.34 -2.62 -11.72
CA VAL A 255 -1.59 -1.54 -11.06
C VAL A 255 -1.58 -0.29 -11.93
N ASN A 256 -1.39 -0.41 -13.25
CA ASN A 256 -1.40 0.72 -14.17
C ASN A 256 -2.77 1.40 -14.23
N ASP A 257 -3.86 0.64 -14.13
CA ASP A 257 -5.21 1.21 -14.05
C ASP A 257 -5.36 2.08 -12.80
N TYR A 258 -4.90 1.59 -11.63
CA TYR A 258 -4.93 2.39 -10.40
C TYR A 258 -4.00 3.61 -10.45
N LEU A 259 -2.84 3.52 -11.09
CA LEU A 259 -1.97 4.69 -11.30
C LEU A 259 -2.64 5.75 -12.17
N THR A 260 -3.34 5.33 -13.22
CA THR A 260 -4.12 6.23 -14.08
C THR A 260 -5.24 6.91 -13.30
N VAL A 261 -6.00 6.14 -12.51
CA VAL A 261 -7.04 6.67 -11.61
C VAL A 261 -6.45 7.67 -10.63
N TRP A 262 -5.32 7.36 -10.02
CA TRP A 262 -4.62 8.23 -9.07
C TRP A 262 -4.25 9.59 -9.66
N ASP A 263 -3.71 9.62 -10.88
CA ASP A 263 -3.34 10.86 -11.55
C ASP A 263 -4.56 11.74 -11.83
N HIS A 264 -5.70 11.16 -12.23
CA HIS A 264 -6.95 11.88 -12.40
C HIS A 264 -7.50 12.43 -11.09
N GLN A 265 -7.44 11.67 -10.01
CA GLN A 265 -7.90 12.09 -8.69
C GLN A 265 -7.07 13.25 -8.13
N ARG A 266 -5.75 13.18 -8.27
CA ARG A 266 -4.85 14.28 -7.89
C ARG A 266 -5.12 15.56 -8.71
N ALA A 267 -5.36 15.41 -10.00
CA ALA A 267 -5.67 16.54 -10.86
C ALA A 267 -7.02 17.20 -10.53
N ALA A 268 -7.99 16.43 -10.02
CA ALA A 268 -9.29 16.92 -9.56
C ALA A 268 -9.23 17.59 -8.18
N ALA A 269 -8.22 17.25 -7.36
CA ALA A 269 -8.09 17.75 -6.01
C ALA A 269 -7.49 19.17 -5.93
N LEU A 270 -7.79 19.87 -4.85
CA LEU A 270 -7.11 21.12 -4.49
C LEU A 270 -5.61 20.84 -4.26
N GLY A 271 -4.75 21.82 -4.51
CA GLY A 271 -3.33 21.73 -4.13
C GLY A 271 -3.15 21.60 -2.61
N PRO A 272 -1.98 21.14 -2.11
CA PRO A 272 -1.77 20.90 -0.67
C PRO A 272 -2.06 22.12 0.21
N GLU A 273 -1.59 23.30 -0.15
CA GLU A 273 -1.84 24.54 0.60
C GLU A 273 -3.34 24.94 0.60
N GLN A 274 -4.01 24.80 -0.55
CA GLN A 274 -5.43 25.07 -0.66
C GLN A 274 -6.25 24.06 0.15
N SER A 275 -5.84 22.79 0.15
CA SER A 275 -6.46 21.74 0.95
C SER A 275 -6.32 22.02 2.45
N ARG A 276 -5.13 22.50 2.90
CA ARG A 276 -4.92 22.93 4.28
C ARG A 276 -5.85 24.09 4.67
N ALA A 277 -5.94 25.10 3.82
CA ALA A 277 -6.84 26.23 4.05
C ALA A 277 -8.30 25.77 4.11
N PHE A 278 -8.73 24.88 3.20
CA PHE A 278 -10.06 24.28 3.18
C PHE A 278 -10.39 23.57 4.48
N LEU A 279 -9.49 22.74 5.01
CA LEU A 279 -9.67 21.99 6.26
C LEU A 279 -9.88 22.89 7.49
N LEU A 280 -9.26 24.08 7.51
CA LEU A 280 -9.32 25.02 8.62
C LEU A 280 -10.49 26.00 8.54
N THR A 281 -11.13 26.16 7.37
CA THR A 281 -12.20 27.15 7.15
C THR A 281 -13.58 26.56 6.92
N SER A 282 -13.67 25.25 6.63
CA SER A 282 -14.91 24.53 6.30
C SER A 282 -15.57 23.84 7.48
#